data_36d6eccb8c390b883a836534c02b8afa
#
_entry.id   36d6eccb8c390b883a836534c02b8afa
#
_cell.length_a   1.000
_cell.length_b   1.000
_cell.length_c   1.000
_cell.angle_alpha   90.00
_cell.angle_beta   90.00
_cell.angle_gamma   90.00
#
_symmetry.space_group_name_H-M   'P 1'
#
loop_
_entity.id
_entity.type
_entity.pdbx_description
1 polymer ?
#
loop_
_entity_poly.entity_id
_entity_poly.type
_entity_poly.pdbx_seq_one_letter_code
_entity_poly.pdbx_strand_id
1 'polypeptide(L)'
;VDAEKMSITINPPASPPCYAGEFADQYGAARPLDIICLGRAAVDFYGDQIGSRLEDMSSFAKYLGGSSCNIAYGCARLGLKSAMLTRVGDEHMGRFVREELQRAGVDTSHVITDKERLTGLVILGIKDQQTFPLIFYRRDCADMAVSTEDFDADFIASARALLITGTHFSTENTYRTSMQAIEYAKAAGTKVVVDIDYRPVLWGLTSLGDGETRFISSSGVSAHLQTVLPHCDLIAGTEEEIHIAGGSTDTISALRKVRELTGATIVLKLGPLGCTVLHAEIPKRMDDLIVHQGVRVDVLNVLGAGDAFMAGFLRGWLRDEDDQTCTAYANASGALVVSRHGCAPAIPSEEE
;
A
#
# COMPACT_ATOMS: atom_id res chain seq x y z
N VAL A 1 -42.45 -10.72 -11.73
CA VAL A 1 -41.73 -11.76 -10.98
C VAL A 1 -40.81 -11.04 -9.98
N ASP A 2 -41.19 -11.17 -8.72
CA ASP A 2 -40.68 -10.41 -7.60
C ASP A 2 -39.20 -10.67 -7.34
N ALA A 3 -38.43 -9.58 -7.18
CA ALA A 3 -37.07 -9.61 -6.64
C ALA A 3 -37.19 -9.57 -5.09
N GLU A 4 -37.06 -10.69 -4.44
CA GLU A 4 -36.91 -10.75 -3.00
C GLU A 4 -35.62 -10.05 -2.55
N LYS A 5 -35.81 -8.97 -1.82
CA LYS A 5 -34.73 -8.31 -1.06
C LYS A 5 -34.29 -9.25 0.04
N MET A 6 -33.16 -9.95 -0.15
CA MET A 6 -32.45 -10.60 0.94
C MET A 6 -31.79 -9.53 1.81
N SER A 7 -32.43 -9.16 2.90
CA SER A 7 -31.80 -8.41 3.97
C SER A 7 -30.90 -9.35 4.78
N ILE A 8 -29.59 -9.19 4.64
CA ILE A 8 -28.63 -9.87 5.51
C ILE A 8 -28.60 -9.08 6.82
N THR A 9 -29.20 -9.65 7.86
CA THR A 9 -29.05 -9.16 9.22
C THR A 9 -27.69 -9.62 9.72
N ILE A 10 -26.70 -8.72 9.73
CA ILE A 10 -25.41 -8.98 10.38
C ILE A 10 -25.64 -8.81 11.87
N ASN A 11 -25.71 -9.91 12.62
CA ASN A 11 -25.59 -9.85 14.06
C ASN A 11 -24.16 -9.43 14.39
N PRO A 12 -23.94 -8.38 15.20
CA PRO A 12 -22.59 -8.05 15.64
C PRO A 12 -22.04 -9.27 16.41
N PRO A 13 -20.78 -9.66 16.15
CA PRO A 13 -20.14 -10.68 16.94
C PRO A 13 -20.12 -10.23 18.40
N ALA A 14 -20.35 -11.16 19.33
CA ALA A 14 -20.20 -10.91 20.74
C ALA A 14 -18.83 -10.26 21.00
N SER A 15 -18.80 -9.16 21.75
CA SER A 15 -17.60 -8.43 22.10
C SER A 15 -16.51 -9.42 22.51
N PRO A 16 -15.35 -9.45 21.81
CA PRO A 16 -14.24 -10.28 22.26
C PRO A 16 -13.83 -9.82 23.66
N PRO A 17 -13.36 -10.73 24.52
CA PRO A 17 -12.81 -10.34 25.80
C PRO A 17 -11.69 -9.34 25.56
N CYS A 18 -11.69 -8.23 26.31
CA CYS A 18 -10.59 -7.28 26.35
C CYS A 18 -9.31 -8.04 26.72
N TYR A 19 -8.57 -8.49 25.73
CA TYR A 19 -7.16 -8.79 25.91
C TYR A 19 -6.41 -7.45 25.88
N ALA A 20 -6.48 -6.73 27.01
CA ALA A 20 -5.39 -5.85 27.42
C ALA A 20 -4.18 -6.74 27.80
N GLY A 21 -3.71 -7.52 26.83
CA GLY A 21 -2.41 -8.15 26.89
C GLY A 21 -1.42 -7.07 26.51
N GLU A 22 -0.81 -6.44 27.51
CA GLU A 22 0.46 -5.77 27.36
C GLU A 22 1.41 -6.78 26.71
N PHE A 23 1.53 -6.75 25.37
CA PHE A 23 2.70 -7.29 24.71
C PHE A 23 3.86 -6.41 25.20
N ALA A 24 4.47 -6.82 26.31
CA ALA A 24 5.79 -6.35 26.69
C ALA A 24 6.69 -6.70 25.50
N ASP A 25 6.89 -5.72 24.62
CA ASP A 25 7.94 -5.76 23.62
C ASP A 25 9.19 -6.29 24.33
N GLN A 26 9.97 -7.17 23.69
CA GLN A 26 11.23 -7.61 24.29
C GLN A 26 12.19 -6.44 24.60
N TYR A 27 11.77 -5.20 24.30
CA TYR A 27 12.39 -3.92 24.63
C TYR A 27 11.64 -3.12 25.71
N GLY A 28 10.52 -3.60 26.25
CA GLY A 28 9.86 -3.11 27.47
C GLY A 28 9.24 -1.71 27.45
N ALA A 29 9.15 -1.03 26.29
CA ALA A 29 8.54 0.28 26.14
C ALA A 29 7.37 0.25 25.15
N ALA A 30 6.24 0.83 25.53
CA ALA A 30 5.13 1.06 24.61
C ALA A 30 5.58 2.02 23.49
N ARG A 31 5.57 1.54 22.24
CA ARG A 31 5.96 2.35 21.09
C ARG A 31 4.89 3.39 20.78
N PRO A 32 5.26 4.65 20.54
CA PRO A 32 4.30 5.72 20.30
C PRO A 32 3.58 5.60 18.96
N LEU A 33 4.19 4.92 17.98
CA LEU A 33 3.62 4.71 16.65
C LEU A 33 3.29 3.24 16.42
N ASP A 34 2.20 2.99 15.71
CA ASP A 34 1.87 1.65 15.22
C ASP A 34 2.65 1.35 13.92
N ILE A 35 2.76 2.36 13.03
CA ILE A 35 3.40 2.16 11.74
C ILE A 35 4.07 3.43 11.21
N ILE A 36 5.26 3.25 10.61
CA ILE A 36 5.90 4.23 9.74
C ILE A 36 5.76 3.74 8.30
N CYS A 37 5.26 4.59 7.38
CA CYS A 37 5.20 4.31 5.96
C CYS A 37 6.31 5.09 5.24
N LEU A 38 7.28 4.38 4.67
CA LEU A 38 8.38 4.95 3.88
C LEU A 38 8.05 4.82 2.39
N GLY A 39 8.08 5.91 1.66
CA GLY A 39 8.00 5.82 0.21
C GLY A 39 7.34 7.01 -0.47
N ARG A 40 6.60 6.71 -1.55
CA ARG A 40 6.05 7.71 -2.46
C ARG A 40 4.98 8.58 -1.81
N ALA A 41 5.10 9.90 -2.09
CA ALA A 41 4.08 10.91 -1.84
C ALA A 41 3.89 11.76 -3.09
N ALA A 42 2.65 11.92 -3.52
CA ALA A 42 2.31 12.60 -4.77
C ALA A 42 0.97 13.31 -4.66
N VAL A 43 0.64 14.08 -5.69
CA VAL A 43 -0.70 14.60 -5.91
C VAL A 43 -1.27 13.93 -7.15
N ASP A 44 -2.48 13.39 -7.01
CA ASP A 44 -3.21 12.76 -8.10
C ASP A 44 -4.29 13.72 -8.62
N PHE A 45 -4.29 13.96 -9.91
CA PHE A 45 -5.32 14.73 -10.62
C PHE A 45 -6.24 13.77 -11.37
N TYR A 46 -7.45 13.61 -10.88
CA TYR A 46 -8.50 12.78 -11.48
C TYR A 46 -9.39 13.62 -12.38
N GLY A 47 -9.49 13.26 -13.66
CA GLY A 47 -10.37 13.93 -14.59
C GLY A 47 -11.84 13.82 -14.18
N ASP A 48 -12.55 14.95 -14.20
CA ASP A 48 -13.97 15.01 -13.80
C ASP A 48 -14.92 14.45 -14.88
N GLN A 49 -14.48 14.44 -16.15
CA GLN A 49 -15.30 13.99 -17.29
C GLN A 49 -15.16 12.46 -17.48
N ILE A 50 -15.83 11.69 -16.61
CA ILE A 50 -15.85 10.22 -16.69
C ILE A 50 -16.36 9.77 -18.04
N GLY A 51 -15.69 8.81 -18.68
CA GLY A 51 -16.01 8.29 -20.00
C GLY A 51 -15.32 9.02 -21.15
N SER A 52 -14.69 10.18 -20.89
CA SER A 52 -13.93 10.92 -21.89
C SER A 52 -12.50 10.39 -22.03
N ARG A 53 -11.85 10.69 -23.16
CA ARG A 53 -10.40 10.52 -23.29
C ARG A 53 -9.70 11.57 -22.43
N LEU A 54 -8.51 11.25 -21.95
CA LEU A 54 -7.73 12.17 -21.10
C LEU A 54 -7.46 13.51 -21.79
N GLU A 55 -7.23 13.48 -23.12
CA GLU A 55 -6.98 14.66 -23.94
C GLU A 55 -8.20 15.62 -24.04
N ASP A 56 -9.41 15.11 -23.79
CA ASP A 56 -10.66 15.85 -23.90
C ASP A 56 -11.15 16.34 -22.51
N MET A 57 -10.44 16.00 -21.43
CA MET A 57 -10.79 16.41 -20.07
C MET A 57 -10.37 17.87 -19.83
N SER A 58 -11.29 18.68 -19.34
CA SER A 58 -11.09 20.13 -19.13
C SER A 58 -10.96 20.52 -17.65
N SER A 59 -11.28 19.61 -16.72
CA SER A 59 -11.17 19.85 -15.28
C SER A 59 -10.76 18.58 -14.54
N PHE A 60 -10.11 18.77 -13.38
CA PHE A 60 -9.54 17.69 -12.58
C PHE A 60 -9.76 17.96 -11.10
N ALA A 61 -10.23 16.96 -10.38
CA ALA A 61 -10.22 16.94 -8.94
C ALA A 61 -8.82 16.54 -8.41
N LYS A 62 -8.36 17.21 -7.37
CA LYS A 62 -7.04 17.01 -6.77
C LYS A 62 -7.14 16.15 -5.51
N TYR A 63 -6.35 15.09 -5.44
CA TYR A 63 -6.30 14.18 -4.31
C TYR A 63 -4.87 13.91 -3.85
N LEU A 64 -4.75 13.45 -2.59
CA LEU A 64 -3.53 12.85 -2.09
C LEU A 64 -3.25 11.54 -2.85
N GLY A 65 -2.01 11.32 -3.23
CA GLY A 65 -1.54 10.17 -3.98
C GLY A 65 -0.19 9.65 -3.50
N GLY A 66 0.28 8.58 -4.15
CA GLY A 66 1.47 7.85 -3.73
C GLY A 66 1.12 6.71 -2.77
N SER A 67 1.50 5.50 -3.14
CA SER A 67 1.09 4.27 -2.47
C SER A 67 1.39 4.29 -0.96
N SER A 68 2.63 4.57 -0.55
CA SER A 68 2.99 4.65 0.88
C SER A 68 2.21 5.75 1.61
N CYS A 69 2.00 6.88 0.94
CA CYS A 69 1.25 8.02 1.48
C CYS A 69 -0.24 7.67 1.67
N ASN A 70 -0.85 6.98 0.69
CA ASN A 70 -2.22 6.49 0.78
C ASN A 70 -2.39 5.48 1.92
N ILE A 71 -1.42 4.56 2.09
CA ILE A 71 -1.45 3.57 3.18
C ILE A 71 -1.31 4.27 4.54
N ALA A 72 -0.39 5.24 4.70
CA ALA A 72 -0.26 6.02 5.93
C ALA A 72 -1.57 6.75 6.29
N TYR A 73 -2.18 7.40 5.29
CA TYR A 73 -3.47 8.06 5.41
C TYR A 73 -4.57 7.07 5.84
N GLY A 74 -4.66 5.93 5.15
CA GLY A 74 -5.65 4.89 5.44
C GLY A 74 -5.48 4.29 6.84
N CYS A 75 -4.24 4.00 7.25
CA CYS A 75 -3.95 3.51 8.60
C CYS A 75 -4.43 4.49 9.68
N ALA A 76 -4.20 5.80 9.50
CA ALA A 76 -4.70 6.82 10.43
C ALA A 76 -6.23 6.86 10.45
N ARG A 77 -6.89 6.80 9.28
CA ARG A 77 -8.36 6.75 9.15
C ARG A 77 -8.97 5.55 9.88
N LEU A 78 -8.25 4.42 9.90
CA LEU A 78 -8.65 3.18 10.56
C LEU A 78 -8.14 3.07 12.02
N GLY A 79 -7.76 4.20 12.63
CA GLY A 79 -7.45 4.29 14.05
C GLY A 79 -6.06 3.84 14.47
N LEU A 80 -5.11 3.67 13.52
CA LEU A 80 -3.71 3.41 13.83
C LEU A 80 -2.94 4.74 13.98
N LYS A 81 -1.94 4.77 14.84
CA LYS A 81 -0.97 5.86 14.96
C LYS A 81 0.08 5.71 13.86
N SER A 82 -0.15 6.34 12.71
CA SER A 82 0.74 6.25 11.55
C SER A 82 1.62 7.48 11.40
N ALA A 83 2.82 7.29 10.86
CA ALA A 83 3.72 8.34 10.45
C ALA A 83 4.11 8.17 8.98
N MET A 84 4.40 9.26 8.29
CA MET A 84 4.91 9.24 6.93
C MET A 84 6.36 9.68 6.89
N LEU A 85 7.23 8.86 6.30
CA LEU A 85 8.63 9.17 5.99
C LEU A 85 8.78 9.37 4.48
N THR A 86 8.96 10.63 4.05
CA THR A 86 9.06 11.00 2.65
C THR A 86 9.63 12.42 2.49
N ARG A 87 9.82 12.84 1.23
CA ARG A 87 10.05 14.25 0.89
C ARG A 87 8.93 14.79 0.01
N VAL A 88 8.63 16.08 0.18
CA VAL A 88 7.73 16.85 -0.68
C VAL A 88 8.41 18.15 -1.08
N GLY A 89 8.04 18.74 -2.20
CA GLY A 89 8.61 20.00 -2.67
C GLY A 89 8.24 21.19 -1.78
N ASP A 90 9.06 22.24 -1.83
CA ASP A 90 8.76 23.53 -1.18
C ASP A 90 7.82 24.39 -2.06
N GLU A 91 6.67 23.82 -2.40
CA GLU A 91 5.65 24.45 -3.25
C GLU A 91 4.23 24.03 -2.83
N HIS A 92 3.22 24.51 -3.55
CA HIS A 92 1.81 24.35 -3.18
C HIS A 92 1.35 22.89 -3.07
N MET A 93 1.86 22.00 -3.94
CA MET A 93 1.48 20.58 -3.92
C MET A 93 2.15 19.86 -2.73
N GLY A 94 3.39 20.21 -2.39
CA GLY A 94 4.05 19.68 -1.19
C GLY A 94 3.35 20.09 0.10
N ARG A 95 2.92 21.36 0.19
CA ARG A 95 2.10 21.84 1.31
C ARG A 95 0.75 21.11 1.38
N PHE A 96 0.10 20.93 0.23
CA PHE A 96 -1.17 20.18 0.16
C PHE A 96 -1.00 18.75 0.69
N VAL A 97 0.03 18.01 0.25
CA VAL A 97 0.29 16.64 0.73
C VAL A 97 0.44 16.62 2.25
N ARG A 98 1.25 17.52 2.80
CA ARG A 98 1.50 17.62 4.24
C ARG A 98 0.20 17.92 5.02
N GLU A 99 -0.58 18.89 4.56
CA GLU A 99 -1.83 19.29 5.19
C GLU A 99 -2.90 18.17 5.17
N GLU A 100 -3.02 17.45 4.05
CA GLU A 100 -3.96 16.32 3.96
C GLU A 100 -3.58 15.19 4.93
N LEU A 101 -2.28 14.85 5.02
CA LEU A 101 -1.79 13.88 5.98
C LEU A 101 -2.08 14.31 7.42
N GLN A 102 -1.82 15.58 7.75
CA GLN A 102 -2.10 16.13 9.10
C GLN A 102 -3.58 16.10 9.44
N ARG A 103 -4.47 16.42 8.48
CA ARG A 103 -5.94 16.35 8.67
C ARG A 103 -6.41 14.93 8.97
N ALA A 104 -5.75 13.93 8.42
CA ALA A 104 -6.05 12.52 8.70
C ALA A 104 -5.46 12.04 10.04
N GLY A 105 -4.60 12.84 10.69
CA GLY A 105 -3.94 12.44 11.93
C GLY A 105 -2.62 11.69 11.74
N VAL A 106 -2.03 11.72 10.53
CA VAL A 106 -0.72 11.14 10.26
C VAL A 106 0.36 12.05 10.84
N ASP A 107 1.34 11.47 11.54
CA ASP A 107 2.55 12.19 11.95
C ASP A 107 3.38 12.55 10.72
N THR A 108 3.60 13.85 10.53
CA THR A 108 4.34 14.42 9.41
C THR A 108 5.71 14.98 9.80
N SER A 109 6.22 14.64 10.99
CA SER A 109 7.52 15.12 11.48
C SER A 109 8.68 14.77 10.55
N HIS A 110 8.56 13.63 9.83
CA HIS A 110 9.53 13.14 8.85
C HIS A 110 9.04 13.26 7.39
N VAL A 111 8.09 14.14 7.13
CA VAL A 111 7.80 14.64 5.78
C VAL A 111 8.72 15.82 5.51
N ILE A 112 9.87 15.56 4.92
CA ILE A 112 10.93 16.55 4.73
C ILE A 112 10.57 17.48 3.55
N THR A 113 10.89 18.76 3.66
CA THR A 113 10.72 19.73 2.57
C THR A 113 11.97 19.78 1.70
N ASP A 114 11.84 19.38 0.44
CA ASP A 114 12.90 19.49 -0.58
C ASP A 114 12.78 20.85 -1.27
N LYS A 115 13.86 21.66 -1.24
CA LYS A 115 13.89 23.01 -1.82
C LYS A 115 14.24 23.03 -3.30
N GLU A 116 14.72 21.91 -3.84
CA GLU A 116 15.22 21.83 -5.20
C GLU A 116 14.24 21.07 -6.12
N ARG A 117 13.50 20.11 -5.57
CA ARG A 117 12.62 19.21 -6.32
C ARG A 117 11.16 19.51 -6.07
N LEU A 118 10.35 19.27 -7.08
CA LEU A 118 8.90 19.39 -6.97
C LEU A 118 8.27 18.09 -6.44
N THR A 119 7.10 18.20 -5.85
CA THR A 119 6.24 17.08 -5.52
C THR A 119 5.81 16.34 -6.77
N GLY A 120 5.83 15.01 -6.75
CA GLY A 120 5.38 14.19 -7.88
C GLY A 120 3.90 14.39 -8.17
N LEU A 121 3.54 14.37 -9.46
CA LEU A 121 2.16 14.47 -9.92
C LEU A 121 1.80 13.23 -10.74
N VAL A 122 0.53 12.83 -10.64
CA VAL A 122 -0.08 11.82 -11.50
C VAL A 122 -1.35 12.41 -12.07
N ILE A 123 -1.52 12.30 -13.40
CA ILE A 123 -2.75 12.73 -14.08
C ILE A 123 -3.42 11.48 -14.61
N LEU A 124 -4.70 11.34 -14.34
CA LEU A 124 -5.45 10.17 -14.74
C LEU A 124 -6.89 10.49 -15.12
N GLY A 125 -7.42 9.63 -15.97
CA GLY A 125 -8.83 9.63 -16.36
C GLY A 125 -9.50 8.31 -16.01
N ILE A 126 -10.82 8.35 -15.90
CA ILE A 126 -11.67 7.17 -15.81
C ILE A 126 -12.44 7.10 -17.12
N LYS A 127 -12.02 6.23 -18.05
CA LYS A 127 -12.68 6.07 -19.35
C LYS A 127 -13.82 5.07 -19.26
N ASP A 128 -13.57 3.94 -18.63
CA ASP A 128 -14.55 2.89 -18.35
C ASP A 128 -14.08 2.07 -17.14
N GLN A 129 -14.78 0.99 -16.80
CA GLN A 129 -14.44 0.13 -15.65
C GLN A 129 -13.10 -0.63 -15.77
N GLN A 130 -12.48 -0.60 -16.96
CA GLN A 130 -11.23 -1.34 -17.26
C GLN A 130 -10.11 -0.44 -17.75
N THR A 131 -10.43 0.77 -18.22
CA THR A 131 -9.48 1.68 -18.88
C THR A 131 -9.30 2.95 -18.05
N PHE A 132 -8.09 3.14 -17.54
CA PHE A 132 -7.72 4.27 -16.67
C PHE A 132 -6.43 4.91 -17.21
N PRO A 133 -6.51 5.80 -18.25
CA PRO A 133 -5.36 6.52 -18.77
C PRO A 133 -4.59 7.20 -17.63
N LEU A 134 -3.28 6.98 -17.57
CA LEU A 134 -2.46 7.33 -16.41
C LEU A 134 -1.08 7.81 -16.85
N ILE A 135 -0.72 9.04 -16.47
CA ILE A 135 0.57 9.66 -16.78
C ILE A 135 1.29 10.02 -15.48
N PHE A 136 2.53 9.59 -15.36
CA PHE A 136 3.39 9.89 -14.21
C PHE A 136 4.33 11.05 -14.50
N TYR A 137 4.06 12.22 -13.93
CA TYR A 137 4.98 13.37 -13.90
C TYR A 137 5.91 13.23 -12.68
N ARG A 138 6.81 12.22 -12.73
CA ARG A 138 7.59 11.79 -11.57
C ARG A 138 9.09 11.65 -11.83
N ARG A 139 9.62 12.41 -12.81
CA ARG A 139 11.06 12.45 -13.03
C ARG A 139 11.70 13.34 -11.98
N ASP A 140 12.68 12.82 -11.22
CA ASP A 140 13.44 13.56 -10.20
C ASP A 140 12.55 14.31 -9.19
N CYS A 141 11.48 13.66 -8.71
CA CYS A 141 10.58 14.23 -7.72
C CYS A 141 11.17 14.17 -6.31
N ALA A 142 10.65 15.00 -5.43
CA ALA A 142 11.13 15.15 -4.06
C ALA A 142 11.16 13.81 -3.30
N ASP A 143 10.12 13.00 -3.38
CA ASP A 143 10.03 11.71 -2.70
C ASP A 143 11.06 10.66 -3.17
N MET A 144 11.61 10.80 -4.38
CA MET A 144 12.71 9.95 -4.87
C MET A 144 14.08 10.38 -4.32
N ALA A 145 14.14 11.54 -3.67
CA ALA A 145 15.33 12.07 -3.02
C ALA A 145 15.40 11.79 -1.51
N VAL A 146 14.44 11.06 -0.95
CA VAL A 146 14.53 10.57 0.44
C VAL A 146 15.87 9.89 0.64
N SER A 147 16.56 10.24 1.73
CA SER A 147 17.91 9.77 2.01
C SER A 147 18.05 9.26 3.45
N THR A 148 19.16 8.62 3.74
CA THR A 148 19.49 8.11 5.08
C THR A 148 19.68 9.23 6.11
N GLU A 149 19.76 10.49 5.69
CA GLU A 149 19.87 11.67 6.56
C GLU A 149 18.49 12.17 7.05
N ASP A 150 17.40 11.66 6.48
CA ASP A 150 16.04 12.13 6.78
C ASP A 150 15.42 11.43 8.00
N PHE A 151 16.08 10.44 8.56
CA PHE A 151 15.63 9.67 9.73
C PHE A 151 16.81 9.05 10.48
N ASP A 152 16.57 8.65 11.69
CA ASP A 152 17.52 7.94 12.53
C ASP A 152 16.95 6.60 13.05
N ALA A 153 17.76 5.86 13.78
CA ALA A 153 17.38 4.58 14.34
C ALA A 153 16.26 4.72 15.40
N ASP A 154 16.25 5.82 16.15
CA ASP A 154 15.26 6.06 17.21
C ASP A 154 13.87 6.30 16.62
N PHE A 155 13.81 7.04 15.51
CA PHE A 155 12.54 7.22 14.80
C PHE A 155 12.00 5.89 14.29
N ILE A 156 12.80 5.06 13.63
CA ILE A 156 12.36 3.73 13.16
C ILE A 156 11.97 2.82 14.34
N ALA A 157 12.70 2.85 15.43
CA ALA A 157 12.40 2.08 16.64
C ALA A 157 11.12 2.54 17.33
N SER A 158 10.65 3.76 17.10
CA SER A 158 9.44 4.32 17.70
C SER A 158 8.16 3.65 17.19
N ALA A 159 8.20 2.86 16.11
CA ALA A 159 7.04 2.20 15.53
C ALA A 159 7.08 0.68 15.70
N ARG A 160 5.89 0.07 15.76
CA ARG A 160 5.71 -1.39 15.80
C ARG A 160 6.02 -2.02 14.43
N ALA A 161 5.75 -1.28 13.33
CA ALA A 161 6.04 -1.72 11.98
C ALA A 161 6.60 -0.59 11.10
N LEU A 162 7.43 -0.97 10.13
CA LEU A 162 7.91 -0.17 9.01
C LEU A 162 7.34 -0.76 7.73
N LEU A 163 6.51 0.01 7.00
CA LEU A 163 6.02 -0.36 5.68
C LEU A 163 6.83 0.35 4.62
N ILE A 164 7.22 -0.39 3.58
CA ILE A 164 7.84 0.13 2.37
C ILE A 164 7.10 -0.43 1.16
N THR A 165 6.79 0.40 0.16
CA THR A 165 6.24 -0.08 -1.11
C THR A 165 7.34 -0.36 -2.12
N GLY A 166 7.17 -1.41 -2.95
CA GLY A 166 8.23 -1.95 -3.79
C GLY A 166 8.80 -0.97 -4.82
N THR A 167 8.01 0.01 -5.26
CA THR A 167 8.51 1.07 -6.13
C THR A 167 9.60 1.94 -5.48
N HIS A 168 9.70 1.93 -4.14
CA HIS A 168 10.75 2.65 -3.42
C HIS A 168 12.09 1.88 -3.40
N PHE A 169 12.15 0.71 -4.00
CA PHE A 169 13.39 -0.02 -4.28
C PHE A 169 13.91 0.19 -5.72
N SER A 170 13.22 1.00 -6.54
CA SER A 170 13.48 1.08 -7.99
C SER A 170 14.73 1.86 -8.39
N THR A 171 15.32 2.67 -7.51
CA THR A 171 16.55 3.43 -7.76
C THR A 171 17.61 3.11 -6.70
N GLU A 172 18.87 3.32 -7.03
CA GLU A 172 19.98 3.08 -6.09
C GLU A 172 19.82 3.86 -4.79
N ASN A 173 19.42 5.16 -4.89
CA ASN A 173 19.23 6.01 -3.71
C ASN A 173 18.09 5.51 -2.81
N THR A 174 16.91 5.28 -3.37
CA THR A 174 15.74 4.83 -2.60
C THR A 174 15.92 3.42 -2.06
N TYR A 175 16.61 2.53 -2.81
CA TYR A 175 16.97 1.21 -2.34
C TYR A 175 17.89 1.26 -1.13
N ARG A 176 19.00 2.01 -1.22
CA ARG A 176 19.94 2.17 -0.10
C ARG A 176 19.26 2.76 1.14
N THR A 177 18.42 3.77 0.95
CA THR A 177 17.64 4.41 2.02
C THR A 177 16.68 3.43 2.67
N SER A 178 15.95 2.64 1.87
CA SER A 178 15.03 1.62 2.34
C SER A 178 15.75 0.50 3.10
N MET A 179 16.89 0.04 2.60
CA MET A 179 17.68 -0.99 3.28
C MET A 179 18.24 -0.51 4.62
N GLN A 180 18.68 0.76 4.72
CA GLN A 180 19.09 1.34 6.00
C GLN A 180 17.92 1.40 7.01
N ALA A 181 16.72 1.78 6.57
CA ALA A 181 15.53 1.76 7.42
C ALA A 181 15.18 0.33 7.87
N ILE A 182 15.31 -0.66 6.98
CA ILE A 182 15.12 -2.07 7.31
C ILE A 182 16.17 -2.56 8.35
N GLU A 183 17.43 -2.17 8.20
CA GLU A 183 18.47 -2.51 9.18
C GLU A 183 18.13 -1.95 10.57
N TYR A 184 17.71 -0.69 10.65
CA TYR A 184 17.26 -0.10 11.93
C TYR A 184 16.02 -0.81 12.48
N ALA A 185 15.07 -1.14 11.63
CA ALA A 185 13.87 -1.88 12.03
C ALA A 185 14.20 -3.26 12.61
N LYS A 186 15.07 -4.02 11.93
CA LYS A 186 15.51 -5.34 12.42
C LYS A 186 16.27 -5.24 13.73
N ALA A 187 17.16 -4.25 13.89
CA ALA A 187 17.91 -4.03 15.13
C ALA A 187 16.98 -3.68 16.31
N ALA A 188 15.90 -2.95 16.05
CA ALA A 188 14.92 -2.55 17.07
C ALA A 188 13.78 -3.56 17.28
N GLY A 189 13.68 -4.64 16.49
CA GLY A 189 12.55 -5.55 16.52
C GLY A 189 11.26 -4.95 15.94
N THR A 190 11.36 -3.85 15.16
CA THR A 190 10.27 -3.29 14.37
C THR A 190 9.98 -4.23 13.22
N LYS A 191 8.70 -4.60 13.02
CA LYS A 191 8.27 -5.48 11.94
C LYS A 191 8.45 -4.82 10.58
N VAL A 192 8.96 -5.56 9.60
CA VAL A 192 9.15 -5.07 8.23
C VAL A 192 8.01 -5.57 7.34
N VAL A 193 7.31 -4.63 6.72
CA VAL A 193 6.16 -4.88 5.84
C VAL A 193 6.48 -4.36 4.45
N VAL A 194 6.27 -5.19 3.44
CA VAL A 194 6.43 -4.80 2.04
C VAL A 194 5.12 -5.03 1.28
N ASP A 195 4.54 -3.95 0.74
CA ASP A 195 3.58 -4.06 -0.35
C ASP A 195 4.37 -3.98 -1.67
N ILE A 196 4.28 -5.00 -2.50
CA ILE A 196 5.14 -5.12 -3.68
C ILE A 196 4.88 -3.97 -4.66
N ASP A 197 3.64 -3.47 -4.77
CA ASP A 197 3.27 -2.26 -5.55
C ASP A 197 4.11 -2.10 -6.83
N TYR A 198 4.09 -3.12 -7.69
CA TYR A 198 4.87 -3.12 -8.92
C TYR A 198 4.24 -2.23 -9.98
N ARG A 199 5.03 -1.31 -10.50
CA ARG A 199 4.66 -0.43 -11.62
C ARG A 199 5.81 -0.36 -12.61
N PRO A 200 5.72 -1.02 -13.79
CA PRO A 200 6.80 -1.05 -14.78
C PRO A 200 7.36 0.33 -15.12
N VAL A 201 6.50 1.35 -15.25
CA VAL A 201 6.89 2.74 -15.52
C VAL A 201 7.84 3.30 -14.46
N LEU A 202 7.63 2.97 -13.19
CA LEU A 202 8.45 3.47 -12.08
C LEU A 202 9.77 2.70 -11.92
N TRP A 203 9.88 1.54 -12.58
CA TRP A 203 11.12 0.78 -12.72
C TRP A 203 11.84 1.09 -14.04
N GLY A 204 11.36 2.08 -14.81
CA GLY A 204 11.99 2.47 -16.07
C GLY A 204 11.81 1.48 -17.22
N LEU A 205 10.85 0.55 -17.12
CA LEU A 205 10.58 -0.46 -18.14
C LEU A 205 9.61 0.03 -19.22
N THR A 206 8.90 1.14 -18.97
CA THR A 206 8.05 1.82 -19.95
C THR A 206 8.29 3.33 -19.91
N SER A 207 7.71 4.07 -20.86
CA SER A 207 7.74 5.53 -20.84
C SER A 207 6.84 6.10 -19.73
N LEU A 208 7.13 7.31 -19.25
CA LEU A 208 6.33 7.98 -18.22
C LEU A 208 4.87 8.23 -18.63
N GLY A 209 4.58 8.21 -19.92
CA GLY A 209 3.21 8.32 -20.46
C GLY A 209 2.45 7.00 -20.50
N ASP A 210 3.11 5.88 -20.23
CA ASP A 210 2.51 4.53 -20.20
C ASP A 210 2.37 4.06 -18.74
N GLY A 211 1.50 4.70 -18.00
CA GLY A 211 1.16 4.33 -16.62
C GLY A 211 0.14 3.20 -16.53
N GLU A 212 -0.50 2.83 -17.63
CA GLU A 212 -1.55 1.80 -17.68
C GLU A 212 -0.99 0.39 -17.63
N THR A 213 0.21 0.16 -18.18
CA THR A 213 0.85 -1.16 -18.18
C THR A 213 1.11 -1.62 -16.75
N ARG A 214 0.48 -2.73 -16.36
CA ARG A 214 0.53 -3.26 -15.00
C ARG A 214 1.65 -4.27 -14.80
N PHE A 215 2.02 -5.00 -15.83
CA PHE A 215 3.02 -6.06 -15.72
C PHE A 215 3.94 -6.11 -16.95
N ILE A 216 5.24 -6.13 -16.69
CA ILE A 216 6.30 -6.50 -17.61
C ILE A 216 7.23 -7.43 -16.84
N SER A 217 7.43 -8.64 -17.35
CA SER A 217 8.39 -9.58 -16.76
C SER A 217 9.81 -9.02 -16.85
N SER A 218 10.52 -9.01 -15.74
CA SER A 218 11.90 -8.53 -15.66
C SER A 218 12.69 -9.32 -14.62
N SER A 219 13.63 -10.12 -15.09
CA SER A 219 14.52 -10.89 -14.20
C SER A 219 15.38 -9.98 -13.32
N GLY A 220 15.74 -8.78 -13.82
CA GLY A 220 16.48 -7.78 -13.05
C GLY A 220 15.66 -7.24 -11.87
N VAL A 221 14.39 -6.88 -12.11
CA VAL A 221 13.48 -6.43 -11.03
C VAL A 221 13.22 -7.57 -10.05
N SER A 222 12.96 -8.79 -10.53
CA SER A 222 12.76 -9.96 -9.68
C SER A 222 13.97 -10.19 -8.77
N ALA A 223 15.17 -10.25 -9.33
CA ALA A 223 16.40 -10.45 -8.56
C ALA A 223 16.60 -9.33 -7.52
N HIS A 224 16.28 -8.09 -7.86
CA HIS A 224 16.42 -6.95 -6.97
C HIS A 224 15.40 -7.03 -5.81
N LEU A 225 14.13 -7.28 -6.08
CA LEU A 225 13.10 -7.48 -5.03
C LEU A 225 13.47 -8.66 -4.11
N GLN A 226 14.01 -9.75 -4.67
CA GLN A 226 14.42 -10.93 -3.90
C GLN A 226 15.53 -10.65 -2.89
N THR A 227 16.29 -9.56 -3.01
CA THR A 227 17.24 -9.13 -1.98
C THR A 227 16.56 -8.53 -0.74
N VAL A 228 15.33 -8.05 -0.88
CA VAL A 228 14.54 -7.43 0.20
C VAL A 228 13.71 -8.46 0.97
N LEU A 229 13.16 -9.47 0.27
CA LEU A 229 12.21 -10.43 0.84
C LEU A 229 12.69 -11.16 2.11
N PRO A 230 14.00 -11.52 2.28
CA PRO A 230 14.49 -12.17 3.49
C PRO A 230 14.35 -11.34 4.77
N HIS A 231 14.14 -10.04 4.63
CA HIS A 231 14.05 -9.12 5.77
C HIS A 231 12.61 -8.89 6.23
N CYS A 232 11.61 -9.35 5.44
CA CYS A 232 10.20 -9.07 5.67
C CYS A 232 9.57 -9.96 6.74
N ASP A 233 8.61 -9.39 7.47
CA ASP A 233 7.68 -10.10 8.36
C ASP A 233 6.29 -10.26 7.69
N LEU A 234 5.93 -9.36 6.78
CA LEU A 234 4.70 -9.38 6.00
C LEU A 234 4.98 -8.91 4.56
N ILE A 235 4.47 -9.64 3.58
CA ILE A 235 4.54 -9.29 2.16
C ILE A 235 3.13 -9.33 1.58
N ALA A 236 2.73 -8.29 0.88
CA ALA A 236 1.45 -8.25 0.17
C ALA A 236 1.67 -7.94 -1.31
N GLY A 237 0.82 -8.50 -2.17
CA GLY A 237 0.85 -8.24 -3.60
C GLY A 237 -0.30 -8.88 -4.35
N THR A 238 -0.61 -8.37 -5.55
CA THR A 238 -1.48 -9.03 -6.51
C THR A 238 -0.78 -10.25 -7.13
N GLU A 239 -1.48 -11.02 -7.96
CA GLU A 239 -0.84 -12.15 -8.66
C GLU A 239 0.35 -11.67 -9.52
N GLU A 240 0.19 -10.59 -10.29
CA GLU A 240 1.26 -10.04 -11.11
C GLU A 240 2.44 -9.52 -10.25
N GLU A 241 2.15 -8.97 -9.09
CA GLU A 241 3.16 -8.52 -8.14
C GLU A 241 3.90 -9.69 -7.50
N ILE A 242 3.22 -10.77 -7.19
CA ILE A 242 3.86 -12.02 -6.76
C ILE A 242 4.65 -12.65 -7.90
N HIS A 243 4.17 -12.59 -9.15
CA HIS A 243 4.91 -13.07 -10.31
C HIS A 243 6.25 -12.35 -10.46
N ILE A 244 6.28 -11.01 -10.33
CA ILE A 244 7.54 -10.26 -10.43
C ILE A 244 8.46 -10.54 -9.23
N ALA A 245 7.93 -10.65 -8.02
CA ALA A 245 8.73 -10.96 -6.84
C ALA A 245 9.33 -12.37 -6.88
N GLY A 246 8.54 -13.36 -7.30
CA GLY A 246 8.96 -14.76 -7.44
C GLY A 246 9.75 -15.06 -8.72
N GLY A 247 9.68 -14.17 -9.73
CA GLY A 247 10.34 -14.39 -11.02
C GLY A 247 9.71 -15.49 -11.87
N SER A 248 8.41 -15.72 -11.73
CA SER A 248 7.63 -16.73 -12.48
C SER A 248 6.25 -16.19 -12.79
N THR A 249 5.70 -16.52 -13.95
CA THR A 249 4.31 -16.22 -14.33
C THR A 249 3.30 -17.30 -13.90
N ASP A 250 3.76 -18.37 -13.29
CA ASP A 250 2.93 -19.35 -12.59
C ASP A 250 2.87 -18.95 -11.10
N THR A 251 1.67 -18.66 -10.61
CA THR A 251 1.44 -18.08 -9.28
C THR A 251 1.95 -18.99 -8.16
N ILE A 252 1.73 -20.30 -8.25
CA ILE A 252 2.20 -21.25 -7.24
C ILE A 252 3.73 -21.34 -7.23
N SER A 253 4.36 -21.36 -8.40
CA SER A 253 5.82 -21.35 -8.52
C SER A 253 6.42 -20.05 -7.97
N ALA A 254 5.80 -18.91 -8.27
CA ALA A 254 6.20 -17.61 -7.73
C ALA A 254 6.08 -17.55 -6.21
N LEU A 255 4.94 -17.97 -5.64
CA LEU A 255 4.72 -18.06 -4.20
C LEU A 255 5.75 -18.97 -3.51
N ARG A 256 6.06 -20.13 -4.10
CA ARG A 256 7.10 -21.03 -3.56
C ARG A 256 8.46 -20.38 -3.56
N LYS A 257 8.80 -19.65 -4.64
CA LYS A 257 10.06 -18.92 -4.71
C LYS A 257 10.15 -17.82 -3.65
N VAL A 258 9.08 -17.07 -3.43
CA VAL A 258 9.00 -16.08 -2.33
C VAL A 258 9.15 -16.78 -0.99
N ARG A 259 8.47 -17.90 -0.76
CA ARG A 259 8.54 -18.68 0.50
C ARG A 259 9.93 -19.26 0.77
N GLU A 260 10.68 -19.65 -0.27
CA GLU A 260 12.08 -20.10 -0.12
C GLU A 260 13.00 -18.99 0.44
N LEU A 261 12.68 -17.74 0.18
CA LEU A 261 13.48 -16.58 0.59
C LEU A 261 13.10 -16.02 1.95
N THR A 262 11.87 -16.27 2.42
CA THR A 262 11.37 -15.65 3.65
C THR A 262 10.36 -16.51 4.39
N GLY A 263 10.36 -16.38 5.73
CA GLY A 263 9.30 -16.88 6.61
C GLY A 263 8.12 -15.92 6.81
N ALA A 264 8.08 -14.80 6.11
CA ALA A 264 7.04 -13.78 6.26
C ALA A 264 5.64 -14.32 5.99
N THR A 265 4.61 -13.71 6.60
CA THR A 265 3.24 -13.87 6.14
C THR A 265 3.11 -13.31 4.72
N ILE A 266 2.52 -14.06 3.80
CA ILE A 266 2.27 -13.62 2.42
C ILE A 266 0.77 -13.40 2.24
N VAL A 267 0.39 -12.20 1.80
CA VAL A 267 -1.01 -11.86 1.46
C VAL A 267 -1.12 -11.70 -0.05
N LEU A 268 -1.76 -12.67 -0.69
CA LEU A 268 -2.04 -12.64 -2.12
C LEU A 268 -3.39 -11.98 -2.36
N LYS A 269 -3.38 -10.81 -3.01
CA LYS A 269 -4.57 -10.05 -3.42
C LYS A 269 -5.12 -10.64 -4.73
N LEU A 270 -6.39 -11.06 -4.75
CA LEU A 270 -7.05 -11.70 -5.89
C LEU A 270 -8.15 -10.80 -6.51
N GLY A 271 -8.02 -9.49 -6.34
CA GLY A 271 -8.97 -8.51 -6.86
C GLY A 271 -10.39 -8.76 -6.35
N PRO A 272 -11.40 -8.85 -7.24
CA PRO A 272 -12.81 -9.05 -6.84
C PRO A 272 -13.07 -10.35 -6.07
N LEU A 273 -12.18 -11.34 -6.20
CA LEU A 273 -12.30 -12.61 -5.47
C LEU A 273 -11.94 -12.48 -4.00
N GLY A 274 -11.22 -11.42 -3.63
CA GLY A 274 -10.74 -11.19 -2.27
C GLY A 274 -9.25 -11.44 -2.12
N CYS A 275 -8.84 -12.25 -1.14
CA CYS A 275 -7.42 -12.51 -0.88
C CYS A 275 -7.21 -13.86 -0.19
N THR A 276 -5.94 -14.29 -0.12
CA THR A 276 -5.51 -15.41 0.72
C THR A 276 -4.33 -15.01 1.58
N VAL A 277 -4.23 -15.59 2.78
CA VAL A 277 -3.13 -15.37 3.73
C VAL A 277 -2.36 -16.67 3.89
N LEU A 278 -1.07 -16.63 3.70
CA LEU A 278 -0.18 -17.78 3.70
C LEU A 278 0.92 -17.60 4.76
N HIS A 279 0.87 -18.38 5.83
CA HIS A 279 1.83 -18.31 6.93
C HIS A 279 3.02 -19.26 6.76
N ALA A 280 2.79 -20.47 6.26
CA ALA A 280 3.81 -21.51 6.18
C ALA A 280 3.88 -22.14 4.78
N GLU A 281 3.15 -23.22 4.55
CA GLU A 281 3.22 -23.98 3.32
C GLU A 281 2.48 -23.30 2.17
N ILE A 282 3.06 -23.38 0.97
CA ILE A 282 2.40 -22.97 -0.27
C ILE A 282 1.68 -24.20 -0.84
N PRO A 283 0.38 -24.12 -1.12
CA PRO A 283 -0.38 -25.24 -1.65
C PRO A 283 0.14 -25.69 -3.03
N LYS A 284 -0.32 -26.85 -3.47
CA LYS A 284 0.11 -27.41 -4.76
C LYS A 284 -0.58 -26.74 -5.95
N ARG A 285 -1.79 -26.24 -5.76
CA ARG A 285 -2.66 -25.70 -6.81
C ARG A 285 -3.37 -24.45 -6.29
N MET A 286 -3.76 -23.56 -7.19
CA MET A 286 -4.55 -22.37 -6.86
C MET A 286 -5.90 -22.74 -6.22
N ASP A 287 -6.53 -23.81 -6.67
CA ASP A 287 -7.82 -24.29 -6.13
C ASP A 287 -7.75 -24.75 -4.66
N ASP A 288 -6.54 -25.01 -4.15
CA ASP A 288 -6.31 -25.41 -2.76
C ASP A 288 -6.12 -24.22 -1.81
N LEU A 289 -6.13 -22.98 -2.35
CA LEU A 289 -6.03 -21.76 -1.55
C LEU A 289 -7.30 -21.50 -0.74
N ILE A 290 -7.14 -21.13 0.52
CA ILE A 290 -8.25 -20.63 1.35
C ILE A 290 -8.45 -19.16 0.99
N VAL A 291 -9.53 -18.86 0.26
CA VAL A 291 -9.84 -17.51 -0.19
C VAL A 291 -10.82 -16.84 0.79
N HIS A 292 -10.39 -15.73 1.36
CA HIS A 292 -11.26 -14.81 2.10
C HIS A 292 -11.98 -13.92 1.08
N GLN A 293 -13.28 -14.11 0.97
CA GLN A 293 -14.11 -13.53 -0.10
C GLN A 293 -14.08 -12.00 -0.13
N GLY A 294 -13.97 -11.44 -1.34
CA GLY A 294 -14.12 -10.02 -1.59
C GLY A 294 -15.54 -9.50 -1.39
N VAL A 295 -15.68 -8.21 -1.23
CA VAL A 295 -16.97 -7.53 -1.15
C VAL A 295 -17.40 -7.08 -2.56
N ARG A 296 -18.60 -7.45 -2.99
CA ARG A 296 -19.14 -7.04 -4.29
C ARG A 296 -19.67 -5.62 -4.24
N VAL A 297 -19.16 -4.79 -5.12
CA VAL A 297 -19.57 -3.39 -5.29
C VAL A 297 -19.57 -3.00 -6.76
N ASP A 298 -20.26 -1.90 -7.08
CA ASP A 298 -20.15 -1.26 -8.38
C ASP A 298 -18.81 -0.51 -8.46
N VAL A 299 -17.97 -0.89 -9.42
CA VAL A 299 -16.62 -0.32 -9.58
C VAL A 299 -16.70 0.97 -10.38
N LEU A 300 -16.29 2.07 -9.76
CA LEU A 300 -16.07 3.36 -10.43
C LEU A 300 -14.63 3.48 -10.96
N ASN A 301 -13.66 3.15 -10.12
CA ASN A 301 -12.26 3.10 -10.51
C ASN A 301 -11.51 2.07 -9.64
N VAL A 302 -10.33 1.61 -10.07
CA VAL A 302 -9.55 0.60 -9.33
C VAL A 302 -8.31 1.17 -8.64
N LEU A 303 -8.06 2.48 -8.81
CA LEU A 303 -6.87 3.13 -8.25
C LEU A 303 -7.01 3.30 -6.74
N GLY A 304 -5.94 2.97 -6.02
CA GLY A 304 -5.93 3.02 -4.56
C GLY A 304 -6.58 1.84 -3.84
N ALA A 305 -7.20 0.91 -4.58
CA ALA A 305 -7.78 -0.31 -3.97
C ALA A 305 -6.75 -1.11 -3.18
N GLY A 306 -5.54 -1.29 -3.75
CA GLY A 306 -4.44 -1.98 -3.10
C GLY A 306 -3.97 -1.29 -1.83
N ASP A 307 -3.86 0.04 -1.86
CA ASP A 307 -3.43 0.85 -0.72
C ASP A 307 -4.47 0.79 0.42
N ALA A 308 -5.76 0.91 0.08
CA ALA A 308 -6.85 0.78 1.04
C ALA A 308 -6.95 -0.63 1.63
N PHE A 309 -6.79 -1.65 0.78
CA PHE A 309 -6.71 -3.04 1.22
C PHE A 309 -5.57 -3.21 2.24
N MET A 310 -4.39 -2.69 1.91
CA MET A 310 -3.22 -2.80 2.79
C MET A 310 -3.44 -2.09 4.13
N ALA A 311 -4.02 -0.88 4.13
CA ALA A 311 -4.35 -0.16 5.35
C ALA A 311 -5.35 -0.96 6.22
N GLY A 312 -6.40 -1.53 5.61
CA GLY A 312 -7.37 -2.38 6.29
C GLY A 312 -6.76 -3.66 6.87
N PHE A 313 -5.86 -4.33 6.12
CA PHE A 313 -5.15 -5.50 6.60
C PHE A 313 -4.25 -5.16 7.79
N LEU A 314 -3.46 -4.10 7.68
CA LEU A 314 -2.54 -3.64 8.73
C LEU A 314 -3.27 -3.24 10.02
N ARG A 315 -4.48 -2.68 9.91
CA ARG A 315 -5.30 -2.35 11.08
C ARG A 315 -5.53 -3.59 11.95
N GLY A 316 -5.92 -4.70 11.37
CA GLY A 316 -6.12 -5.95 12.10
C GLY A 316 -4.80 -6.60 12.51
N TRP A 317 -3.85 -6.69 11.59
CA TRP A 317 -2.56 -7.36 11.82
C TRP A 317 -1.75 -6.71 12.96
N LEU A 318 -1.73 -5.37 13.04
CA LEU A 318 -1.07 -4.65 14.13
C LEU A 318 -1.84 -4.67 15.45
N ARG A 319 -3.08 -5.14 15.44
CA ARG A 319 -3.88 -5.38 16.65
C ARG A 319 -3.91 -6.87 17.04
N ASP A 320 -3.11 -7.70 16.39
CA ASP A 320 -3.03 -9.14 16.60
C ASP A 320 -4.39 -9.85 16.43
N GLU A 321 -5.23 -9.33 15.53
CA GLU A 321 -6.50 -9.93 15.14
C GLU A 321 -6.27 -11.13 14.21
N ASP A 322 -7.26 -12.02 14.11
CA ASP A 322 -7.17 -13.20 13.23
C ASP A 322 -7.24 -12.83 11.73
N ASP A 323 -6.86 -13.78 10.87
CA ASP A 323 -6.85 -13.58 9.42
C ASP A 323 -8.23 -13.23 8.87
N GLN A 324 -9.30 -13.78 9.46
CA GLN A 324 -10.67 -13.49 9.03
C GLN A 324 -11.01 -12.01 9.25
N THR A 325 -10.66 -11.48 10.41
CA THR A 325 -10.87 -10.07 10.74
C THR A 325 -9.96 -9.17 9.90
N CYS A 326 -8.66 -9.48 9.80
CA CYS A 326 -7.72 -8.71 8.98
C CYS A 326 -8.18 -8.61 7.52
N THR A 327 -8.58 -9.73 6.93
CA THR A 327 -9.01 -9.79 5.54
C THR A 327 -10.39 -9.17 5.31
N ALA A 328 -11.30 -9.22 6.31
CA ALA A 328 -12.59 -8.54 6.23
C ALA A 328 -12.42 -7.02 6.12
N TYR A 329 -11.60 -6.42 7.00
CA TYR A 329 -11.27 -4.98 6.92
C TYR A 329 -10.55 -4.63 5.62
N ALA A 330 -9.61 -5.46 5.19
CA ALA A 330 -8.87 -5.26 3.94
C ALA A 330 -9.80 -5.24 2.72
N ASN A 331 -10.62 -6.28 2.57
CA ASN A 331 -11.57 -6.42 1.46
C ASN A 331 -12.63 -5.31 1.47
N ALA A 332 -13.17 -4.96 2.64
CA ALA A 332 -14.15 -3.88 2.77
C ALA A 332 -13.53 -2.52 2.41
N SER A 333 -12.32 -2.21 2.90
CA SER A 333 -11.62 -0.96 2.57
C SER A 333 -11.34 -0.83 1.08
N GLY A 334 -10.84 -1.89 0.44
CA GLY A 334 -10.62 -1.93 -1.01
C GLY A 334 -11.92 -1.74 -1.80
N ALA A 335 -13.00 -2.42 -1.41
CA ALA A 335 -14.30 -2.31 -2.06
C ALA A 335 -14.90 -0.89 -1.95
N LEU A 336 -14.79 -0.26 -0.79
CA LEU A 336 -15.27 1.11 -0.61
C LEU A 336 -14.51 2.11 -1.48
N VAL A 337 -13.19 1.97 -1.58
CA VAL A 337 -12.37 2.86 -2.44
C VAL A 337 -12.75 2.70 -3.90
N VAL A 338 -12.91 1.49 -4.42
CA VAL A 338 -13.23 1.31 -5.86
C VAL A 338 -14.63 1.81 -6.22
N SER A 339 -15.52 2.01 -5.25
CA SER A 339 -16.88 2.55 -5.46
C SER A 339 -16.95 4.08 -5.38
N ARG A 340 -15.83 4.75 -5.06
CA ARG A 340 -15.75 6.19 -4.81
C ARG A 340 -14.79 6.88 -5.79
N HIS A 341 -14.97 8.19 -5.98
CA HIS A 341 -14.02 9.01 -6.73
C HIS A 341 -12.83 9.41 -5.82
N GLY A 342 -11.62 9.30 -6.34
CA GLY A 342 -10.40 9.56 -5.58
C GLY A 342 -9.76 8.31 -4.98
N CYS A 343 -8.59 8.47 -4.33
CA CYS A 343 -7.85 7.40 -3.69
C CYS A 343 -7.86 7.58 -2.16
N ALA A 344 -6.91 8.33 -1.58
CA ALA A 344 -6.79 8.48 -0.13
C ALA A 344 -8.09 8.97 0.55
N PRO A 345 -8.79 10.01 0.07
CA PRO A 345 -10.03 10.45 0.72
C PRO A 345 -11.19 9.44 0.63
N ALA A 346 -11.10 8.50 -0.33
CA ALA A 346 -12.07 7.43 -0.49
C ALA A 346 -11.90 6.28 0.52
N ILE A 347 -10.73 6.20 1.17
CA ILE A 347 -10.47 5.18 2.21
C ILE A 347 -11.41 5.44 3.40
N PRO A 348 -12.12 4.41 3.86
CA PRO A 348 -13.11 4.55 4.94
C PRO A 348 -12.46 4.94 6.27
N SER A 349 -13.26 5.46 7.18
CA SER A 349 -12.95 5.48 8.62
C SER A 349 -13.27 4.13 9.24
N GLU A 350 -12.85 3.94 10.50
CA GLU A 350 -13.18 2.73 11.27
C GLU A 350 -14.69 2.60 11.54
N GLU A 351 -15.42 3.72 11.56
CA GLU A 351 -16.87 3.77 11.78
C GLU A 351 -17.70 3.39 10.53
N GLU A 352 -17.16 3.60 9.33
CA GLU A 352 -17.76 3.23 8.04
C GLU A 352 -17.62 1.74 7.76
#